data_f46fd6a4571e2846fd97a616ac5285b6
#
_entry.id   f46fd6a4571e2846fd97a616ac5285b6
#
_cell.length_a   1.000
_cell.length_b   1.000
_cell.length_c   1.000
_cell.angle_alpha   90.00
_cell.angle_beta   90.00
_cell.angle_gamma   90.00
#
_symmetry.space_group_name_H-M   'P 1'
#
loop_
_entity.id
_entity.type
_entity.pdbx_description
1 polymer ?
#
loop_
_entity_poly.entity_id
_entity_poly.type
_entity_poly.pdbx_seq_one_letter_code
_entity_poly.pdbx_strand_id
1 'polypeptide(L)'
;GKVADLGKLIAYKTNLPIIILPTLAATCAAYTPLSVVYNEEGVMLRYDMFPKANDLVLIDPKIILHSPREMMIAGIGDTLAKWYESHAIISQLTIKPIEVQVAEFAALRCREILLEKSAEAMEAMDQQKINQAFIDVVETNILLAGMVGGFGDDYGRTAGAHSIHDAMTVLPDSHQQLHGNKVAYGILVQLMIENKLAEIEHLLPFYHHLNLPTSLADMGLHLTESDYQAVAERACLPDEMIHFMKETITPALVVQKMKELEQVTQG
;
A
#
# COMPACT_ATOMS: atom_id res chain seq x y z
N GLY A 1 -2.71 1.06 12.38
CA GLY A 1 -4.00 0.82 11.79
C GLY A 1 -5.14 0.69 12.77
N LYS A 2 -5.43 -0.49 13.29
CA LYS A 2 -6.68 -0.82 14.02
C LYS A 2 -7.07 0.19 15.12
N VAL A 3 -6.14 0.65 15.94
CA VAL A 3 -6.42 1.62 17.02
C VAL A 3 -6.80 2.99 16.45
N ALA A 4 -6.07 3.47 15.44
CA ALA A 4 -6.39 4.73 14.76
C ALA A 4 -7.76 4.64 14.06
N ASP A 5 -8.06 3.52 13.39
CA ASP A 5 -9.33 3.31 12.71
C ASP A 5 -10.51 3.30 13.68
N LEU A 6 -10.38 2.59 14.81
CA LEU A 6 -11.39 2.60 15.87
C LEU A 6 -11.55 4.00 16.47
N GLY A 7 -10.45 4.71 16.73
CA GLY A 7 -10.47 6.07 17.27
C GLY A 7 -11.21 7.05 16.34
N LYS A 8 -10.95 6.98 15.03
CA LYS A 8 -11.66 7.81 14.02
C LYS A 8 -13.15 7.51 13.99
N LEU A 9 -13.54 6.23 14.02
CA LEU A 9 -14.97 5.85 14.05
C LEU A 9 -15.66 6.35 15.31
N ILE A 10 -15.01 6.24 16.47
CA ILE A 10 -15.55 6.76 17.75
C ILE A 10 -15.70 8.29 17.67
N ALA A 11 -14.66 9.00 17.26
CA ALA A 11 -14.67 10.45 17.12
C ALA A 11 -15.79 10.93 16.19
N TYR A 12 -15.96 10.27 15.06
CA TYR A 12 -17.06 10.56 14.14
C TYR A 12 -18.44 10.34 14.76
N LYS A 13 -18.66 9.18 15.40
CA LYS A 13 -19.96 8.86 16.03
C LYS A 13 -20.31 9.74 17.23
N THR A 14 -19.32 10.23 17.95
CA THR A 14 -19.50 11.06 19.14
C THR A 14 -19.36 12.55 18.85
N ASN A 15 -18.97 12.91 17.62
CA ASN A 15 -18.65 14.30 17.23
C ASN A 15 -17.57 14.95 18.12
N LEU A 16 -16.59 14.16 18.55
CA LEU A 16 -15.46 14.64 19.35
C LEU A 16 -14.25 14.90 18.44
N PRO A 17 -13.35 15.83 18.82
CA PRO A 17 -12.08 15.99 18.13
C PRO A 17 -11.19 14.75 18.34
N ILE A 18 -10.33 14.47 17.35
CA ILE A 18 -9.38 13.35 17.43
C ILE A 18 -7.95 13.85 17.24
N ILE A 19 -7.06 13.41 18.15
CA ILE A 19 -5.62 13.57 18.05
C ILE A 19 -5.02 12.18 17.89
N ILE A 20 -4.25 11.97 16.82
CA ILE A 20 -3.59 10.70 16.55
C ILE A 20 -2.07 10.84 16.76
N LEU A 21 -1.52 9.99 17.62
CA LEU A 21 -0.08 9.85 17.85
C LEU A 21 0.37 8.51 17.27
N PRO A 22 0.85 8.47 16.02
CA PRO A 22 1.29 7.22 15.42
C PRO A 22 2.57 6.71 16.10
N THR A 23 2.59 5.42 16.41
CA THR A 23 3.76 4.73 16.95
C THR A 23 4.49 3.91 15.89
N LEU A 24 3.92 3.84 14.69
CA LEU A 24 4.42 3.14 13.50
C LEU A 24 4.21 4.01 12.27
N ALA A 25 5.13 3.91 11.30
CA ALA A 25 4.96 4.48 9.96
C ALA A 25 4.66 3.38 8.92
N ALA A 26 3.80 2.43 9.29
CA ALA A 26 3.48 1.25 8.48
C ALA A 26 2.36 1.49 7.46
N THR A 27 1.60 2.57 7.57
CA THR A 27 0.55 3.02 6.65
C THR A 27 0.25 4.49 6.86
N CYS A 28 -0.49 5.12 5.95
CA CYS A 28 -0.98 6.50 6.10
C CYS A 28 -2.23 6.63 6.99
N ALA A 29 -2.66 5.58 7.68
CA ALA A 29 -3.90 5.55 8.46
C ALA A 29 -4.01 6.65 9.55
N ALA A 30 -2.87 7.15 10.04
CA ALA A 30 -2.86 8.25 10.99
C ALA A 30 -3.31 9.59 10.39
N TYR A 31 -3.09 9.78 9.09
CA TYR A 31 -3.42 11.00 8.36
C TYR A 31 -4.81 10.96 7.73
N THR A 32 -5.20 9.81 7.16
CA THR A 32 -6.41 9.69 6.35
C THR A 32 -7.70 9.68 7.17
N PRO A 33 -8.78 10.38 6.75
CA PRO A 33 -10.12 10.30 7.36
C PRO A 33 -10.87 9.04 6.89
N LEU A 34 -10.21 7.89 7.01
CA LEU A 34 -10.72 6.61 6.53
C LEU A 34 -10.42 5.53 7.57
N SER A 35 -11.34 4.59 7.75
CA SER A 35 -11.14 3.38 8.54
C SER A 35 -11.41 2.14 7.72
N VAL A 36 -10.53 1.15 7.81
CA VAL A 36 -10.73 -0.16 7.19
C VAL A 36 -11.41 -1.08 8.20
N VAL A 37 -12.49 -1.71 7.79
CA VAL A 37 -13.27 -2.63 8.63
C VAL A 37 -13.04 -4.06 8.17
N TYR A 38 -12.68 -4.91 9.12
CA TYR A 38 -12.45 -6.34 8.92
C TYR A 38 -13.47 -7.16 9.72
N ASN A 39 -13.76 -8.38 9.28
CA ASN A 39 -14.50 -9.36 10.07
C ASN A 39 -13.59 -10.02 11.13
N GLU A 40 -14.17 -10.95 11.90
CA GLU A 40 -13.44 -11.67 12.97
C GLU A 40 -12.36 -12.59 12.38
N GLU A 41 -12.53 -13.08 11.16
CA GLU A 41 -11.60 -13.92 10.42
C GLU A 41 -10.46 -13.11 9.77
N GLY A 42 -10.50 -11.76 9.83
CA GLY A 42 -9.47 -10.89 9.27
C GLY A 42 -9.65 -10.56 7.78
N VAL A 43 -10.81 -10.87 7.20
CA VAL A 43 -11.15 -10.51 5.81
C VAL A 43 -11.65 -9.07 5.76
N MET A 44 -11.13 -8.29 4.81
CA MET A 44 -11.57 -6.91 4.59
C MET A 44 -13.02 -6.88 4.09
N LEU A 45 -13.85 -6.07 4.76
CA LEU A 45 -15.27 -5.94 4.46
C LEU A 45 -15.61 -4.65 3.70
N ARG A 46 -15.08 -3.52 4.16
CA ARG A 46 -15.38 -2.19 3.60
C ARG A 46 -14.46 -1.11 4.11
N TYR A 47 -14.53 0.05 3.46
CA TYR A 47 -13.94 1.30 3.90
C TYR A 47 -15.02 2.23 4.45
N ASP A 48 -14.85 2.73 5.68
CA ASP A 48 -15.68 3.79 6.25
C ASP A 48 -14.97 5.14 6.04
N MET A 49 -15.55 5.99 5.18
CA MET A 49 -15.02 7.32 4.86
C MET A 49 -15.66 8.37 5.79
N PHE A 50 -14.87 9.23 6.39
CA PHE A 50 -15.35 10.29 7.26
C PHE A 50 -15.28 11.66 6.57
N PRO A 51 -16.33 12.51 6.71
CA PRO A 51 -16.40 13.81 6.04
C PRO A 51 -15.44 14.85 6.65
N LYS A 52 -14.86 14.56 7.83
CA LYS A 52 -13.95 15.42 8.56
C LYS A 52 -12.58 14.76 8.67
N ALA A 53 -11.52 15.52 8.37
CA ALA A 53 -10.15 15.10 8.63
C ALA A 53 -9.87 14.99 10.14
N ASN A 54 -8.80 14.29 10.51
CA ASN A 54 -8.33 14.24 11.89
C ASN A 54 -7.93 15.67 12.34
N ASP A 55 -8.24 16.03 13.58
CA ASP A 55 -7.98 17.38 14.08
C ASP A 55 -6.48 17.65 14.27
N LEU A 56 -5.72 16.64 14.64
CA LEU A 56 -4.26 16.71 14.77
C LEU A 56 -3.62 15.33 14.59
N VAL A 57 -2.50 15.30 13.87
CA VAL A 57 -1.56 14.18 13.86
C VAL A 57 -0.24 14.66 14.45
N LEU A 58 0.16 14.07 15.57
CA LEU A 58 1.40 14.41 16.26
C LEU A 58 2.41 13.27 16.12
N ILE A 59 3.47 13.49 15.36
CA ILE A 59 4.50 12.48 15.08
C ILE A 59 5.72 12.75 15.97
N ASP A 60 6.07 11.80 16.84
CA ASP A 60 7.38 11.76 17.52
C ASP A 60 8.28 10.76 16.78
N PRO A 61 9.30 11.22 16.04
CA PRO A 61 10.20 10.35 15.31
C PRO A 61 10.96 9.35 16.20
N LYS A 62 11.20 9.70 17.48
CA LYS A 62 11.88 8.81 18.43
C LYS A 62 11.05 7.57 18.73
N ILE A 63 9.74 7.70 18.83
CA ILE A 63 8.86 6.55 19.05
C ILE A 63 8.91 5.62 17.84
N ILE A 64 8.83 6.18 16.64
CA ILE A 64 8.85 5.40 15.39
C ILE A 64 10.22 4.76 15.16
N LEU A 65 11.33 5.44 15.55
CA LEU A 65 12.68 4.90 15.46
C LEU A 65 12.84 3.56 16.20
N HIS A 66 12.15 3.42 17.35
CA HIS A 66 12.17 2.21 18.16
C HIS A 66 11.07 1.19 17.77
N SER A 67 10.33 1.44 16.73
CA SER A 67 9.33 0.49 16.23
C SER A 67 10.00 -0.71 15.54
N PRO A 68 9.30 -1.86 15.39
CA PRO A 68 9.84 -2.98 14.67
C PRO A 68 10.20 -2.59 13.21
N ARG A 69 11.39 -2.99 12.78
CA ARG A 69 11.97 -2.65 11.47
C ARG A 69 11.07 -3.08 10.31
N GLU A 70 10.48 -4.26 10.43
CA GLU A 70 9.55 -4.83 9.45
C GLU A 70 8.29 -3.98 9.26
N MET A 71 7.87 -3.23 10.26
CA MET A 71 6.72 -2.31 10.13
C MET A 71 7.05 -1.09 9.27
N MET A 72 8.27 -0.56 9.35
CA MET A 72 8.73 0.50 8.47
C MET A 72 8.84 0.00 7.02
N ILE A 73 9.42 -1.18 6.82
CA ILE A 73 9.55 -1.80 5.50
C ILE A 73 8.16 -2.03 4.88
N ALA A 74 7.22 -2.56 5.65
CA ALA A 74 5.84 -2.71 5.19
C ALA A 74 5.21 -1.36 4.81
N GLY A 75 5.49 -0.30 5.59
CA GLY A 75 5.04 1.07 5.26
C GLY A 75 5.64 1.60 3.96
N ILE A 76 6.91 1.30 3.69
CA ILE A 76 7.58 1.63 2.42
C ILE A 76 6.89 0.90 1.27
N GLY A 77 6.58 -0.40 1.41
CA GLY A 77 5.88 -1.18 0.41
C GLY A 77 4.47 -0.66 0.11
N ASP A 78 3.68 -0.37 1.16
CA ASP A 78 2.34 0.23 1.03
C ASP A 78 2.38 1.61 0.35
N THR A 79 3.35 2.45 0.76
CA THR A 79 3.47 3.80 0.22
C THR A 79 3.99 3.83 -1.23
N LEU A 80 4.86 2.88 -1.60
CA LEU A 80 5.34 2.77 -2.97
C LEU A 80 4.19 2.51 -3.96
N ALA A 81 3.16 1.77 -3.55
CA ALA A 81 1.98 1.50 -4.35
C ALA A 81 1.25 2.79 -4.77
N LYS A 82 1.34 3.87 -3.99
CA LYS A 82 0.65 5.14 -4.29
C LYS A 82 1.00 5.68 -5.67
N TRP A 83 2.27 5.56 -6.10
CA TRP A 83 2.64 5.94 -7.46
C TRP A 83 2.07 4.99 -8.52
N TYR A 84 2.30 3.70 -8.36
CA TYR A 84 1.93 2.74 -9.39
C TYR A 84 0.43 2.67 -9.61
N GLU A 85 -0.34 2.71 -8.54
CA GLU A 85 -1.79 2.66 -8.60
C GLU A 85 -2.42 3.96 -9.11
N SER A 86 -2.05 5.10 -8.52
CA SER A 86 -2.60 6.39 -8.97
C SER A 86 -2.21 6.70 -10.42
N HIS A 87 -0.97 6.40 -10.83
CA HIS A 87 -0.51 6.62 -12.19
C HIS A 87 -1.25 5.74 -13.20
N ALA A 88 -1.57 4.49 -12.87
CA ALA A 88 -2.34 3.60 -13.73
C ALA A 88 -3.74 4.16 -14.07
N ILE A 89 -4.34 4.94 -13.15
CA ILE A 89 -5.65 5.55 -13.33
C ILE A 89 -5.52 6.98 -13.88
N ILE A 90 -4.74 7.83 -13.24
CA ILE A 90 -4.65 9.27 -13.55
C ILE A 90 -4.07 9.52 -14.94
N SER A 91 -3.17 8.66 -15.42
CA SER A 91 -2.60 8.79 -16.78
C SER A 91 -3.63 8.65 -17.90
N GLN A 92 -4.78 8.07 -17.63
CA GLN A 92 -5.88 7.90 -18.60
C GLN A 92 -6.77 9.15 -18.70
N LEU A 93 -6.66 10.10 -17.75
CA LEU A 93 -7.50 11.29 -17.75
C LEU A 93 -7.06 12.29 -18.82
N THR A 94 -7.98 12.67 -19.70
CA THR A 94 -7.76 13.74 -20.69
C THR A 94 -7.65 15.11 -20.02
N ILE A 95 -8.43 15.33 -18.97
CA ILE A 95 -8.42 16.56 -18.16
C ILE A 95 -8.20 16.13 -16.71
N LYS A 96 -7.16 16.67 -16.07
CA LYS A 96 -6.85 16.42 -14.68
C LYS A 96 -7.29 17.63 -13.84
N PRO A 97 -8.29 17.49 -12.97
CA PRO A 97 -8.62 18.51 -11.95
C PRO A 97 -7.40 18.84 -11.08
N ILE A 98 -7.38 20.02 -10.49
CA ILE A 98 -6.22 20.50 -9.71
C ILE A 98 -5.90 19.57 -8.53
N GLU A 99 -6.91 19.09 -7.83
CA GLU A 99 -6.76 18.14 -6.72
C GLU A 99 -6.11 16.83 -7.18
N VAL A 100 -6.47 16.32 -8.37
CA VAL A 100 -5.86 15.12 -8.95
C VAL A 100 -4.40 15.37 -9.35
N GLN A 101 -4.07 16.57 -9.84
CA GLN A 101 -2.67 16.96 -10.12
C GLN A 101 -1.82 17.00 -8.83
N VAL A 102 -2.40 17.48 -7.72
CA VAL A 102 -1.73 17.45 -6.40
C VAL A 102 -1.51 16.01 -5.94
N ALA A 103 -2.49 15.14 -6.11
CA ALA A 103 -2.37 13.72 -5.79
C ALA A 103 -1.28 13.03 -6.63
N GLU A 104 -1.25 13.27 -7.94
CA GLU A 104 -0.24 12.72 -8.85
C GLU A 104 1.17 13.19 -8.46
N PHE A 105 1.34 14.47 -8.14
CA PHE A 105 2.61 15.01 -7.63
C PHE A 105 3.02 14.33 -6.32
N ALA A 106 2.11 14.21 -5.37
CA ALA A 106 2.40 13.56 -4.09
C ALA A 106 2.79 12.09 -4.28
N ALA A 107 2.10 11.36 -5.17
CA ALA A 107 2.40 9.97 -5.49
C ALA A 107 3.78 9.79 -6.14
N LEU A 108 4.13 10.67 -7.08
CA LEU A 108 5.48 10.68 -7.67
C LEU A 108 6.55 10.93 -6.61
N ARG A 109 6.33 11.90 -5.73
CA ARG A 109 7.26 12.20 -4.63
C ARG A 109 7.38 11.03 -3.65
N CYS A 110 6.32 10.28 -3.37
CA CYS A 110 6.41 9.04 -2.59
C CYS A 110 7.43 8.08 -3.22
N ARG A 111 7.27 7.77 -4.51
CA ARG A 111 8.20 6.87 -5.22
C ARG A 111 9.64 7.37 -5.17
N GLU A 112 9.88 8.63 -5.52
CA GLU A 112 11.22 9.21 -5.58
C GLU A 112 11.93 9.17 -4.22
N ILE A 113 11.27 9.63 -3.16
CA ILE A 113 11.85 9.66 -1.81
C ILE A 113 12.12 8.25 -1.31
N LEU A 114 11.19 7.32 -1.51
CA LEU A 114 11.37 5.95 -1.03
C LEU A 114 12.52 5.25 -1.75
N LEU A 115 12.61 5.34 -3.07
CA LEU A 115 13.70 4.71 -3.82
C LEU A 115 15.07 5.32 -3.47
N GLU A 116 15.12 6.63 -3.20
CA GLU A 116 16.37 7.33 -2.87
C GLU A 116 16.81 7.12 -1.42
N LYS A 117 15.87 7.16 -0.45
CA LYS A 117 16.20 7.36 0.97
C LYS A 117 15.91 6.17 1.88
N SER A 118 15.19 5.14 1.41
CA SER A 118 14.81 4.04 2.31
C SER A 118 16.01 3.27 2.87
N ALA A 119 17.09 3.06 2.09
CA ALA A 119 18.28 2.39 2.58
C ALA A 119 18.91 3.14 3.77
N GLU A 120 19.15 4.44 3.64
CA GLU A 120 19.71 5.30 4.68
C GLU A 120 18.75 5.43 5.90
N ALA A 121 17.43 5.44 5.65
CA ALA A 121 16.44 5.45 6.72
C ALA A 121 16.45 4.15 7.52
N MET A 122 16.63 3.01 6.88
CA MET A 122 16.75 1.72 7.57
C MET A 122 18.04 1.60 8.37
N GLU A 123 19.16 2.14 7.86
CA GLU A 123 20.41 2.25 8.63
C GLU A 123 20.24 3.10 9.89
N ALA A 124 19.47 4.21 9.81
CA ALA A 124 19.17 5.04 10.97
C ALA A 124 18.41 4.26 12.06
N MET A 125 17.46 3.39 11.66
CA MET A 125 16.78 2.50 12.60
C MET A 125 17.73 1.47 13.22
N ASP A 126 18.58 0.84 12.42
CA ASP A 126 19.56 -0.16 12.90
C ASP A 126 20.56 0.47 13.88
N GLN A 127 20.98 1.71 13.63
CA GLN A 127 21.89 2.47 14.50
C GLN A 127 21.18 3.18 15.66
N GLN A 128 19.84 3.14 15.72
CA GLN A 128 19.00 3.88 16.67
C GLN A 128 19.34 5.38 16.72
N LYS A 129 19.60 5.96 15.54
CA LYS A 129 20.02 7.35 15.40
C LYS A 129 19.24 8.05 14.28
N ILE A 130 18.39 9.01 14.65
CA ILE A 130 17.62 9.80 13.68
C ILE A 130 18.55 10.54 12.73
N ASN A 131 18.28 10.42 11.43
CA ASN A 131 18.85 11.24 10.36
C ASN A 131 17.72 11.82 9.49
N GLN A 132 18.06 12.65 8.50
CA GLN A 132 17.05 13.30 7.66
C GLN A 132 16.32 12.28 6.76
N ALA A 133 17.00 11.27 6.25
CA ALA A 133 16.38 10.22 5.42
C ALA A 133 15.29 9.47 6.18
N PHE A 134 15.53 9.14 7.46
CA PHE A 134 14.52 8.53 8.32
C PHE A 134 13.28 9.42 8.49
N ILE A 135 13.47 10.72 8.77
CA ILE A 135 12.36 11.69 8.88
C ILE A 135 11.58 11.75 7.56
N ASP A 136 12.27 11.89 6.44
CA ASP A 136 11.64 11.98 5.12
C ASP A 136 10.81 10.73 4.78
N VAL A 137 11.31 9.54 5.10
CA VAL A 137 10.55 8.28 4.89
C VAL A 137 9.34 8.19 5.82
N VAL A 138 9.46 8.57 7.10
CA VAL A 138 8.32 8.62 8.04
C VAL A 138 7.23 9.57 7.54
N GLU A 139 7.61 10.79 7.14
CA GLU A 139 6.68 11.78 6.61
C GLU A 139 6.07 11.33 5.27
N THR A 140 6.84 10.65 4.44
CA THR A 140 6.33 10.08 3.18
C THR A 140 5.28 9.01 3.45
N ASN A 141 5.53 8.08 4.36
CA ASN A 141 4.60 6.99 4.68
C ASN A 141 3.30 7.48 5.36
N ILE A 142 3.35 8.61 6.08
CA ILE A 142 2.18 9.11 6.81
C ILE A 142 1.51 10.26 6.05
N LEU A 143 2.26 11.31 5.73
CA LEU A 143 1.72 12.55 5.16
C LEU A 143 1.52 12.43 3.64
N LEU A 144 2.59 12.22 2.87
CA LEU A 144 2.47 12.22 1.40
C LEU A 144 1.56 11.09 0.91
N ALA A 145 1.71 9.88 1.44
CA ALA A 145 0.82 8.77 1.10
C ALA A 145 -0.66 9.09 1.40
N GLY A 146 -0.91 9.78 2.53
CA GLY A 146 -2.27 10.22 2.88
C GLY A 146 -2.80 11.31 1.96
N MET A 147 -1.95 12.22 1.48
CA MET A 147 -2.33 13.26 0.52
C MET A 147 -2.76 12.66 -0.84
N VAL A 148 -2.13 11.58 -1.28
CA VAL A 148 -2.50 10.92 -2.55
C VAL A 148 -3.97 10.52 -2.54
N GLY A 149 -4.41 9.78 -1.52
CA GLY A 149 -5.82 9.41 -1.39
C GLY A 149 -6.73 10.58 -0.98
N GLY A 150 -6.19 11.55 -0.23
CA GLY A 150 -6.95 12.71 0.25
C GLY A 150 -7.32 13.70 -0.87
N PHE A 151 -6.44 13.93 -1.83
CA PHE A 151 -6.68 14.81 -2.98
C PHE A 151 -7.16 14.03 -4.22
N GLY A 152 -6.67 12.82 -4.41
CA GLY A 152 -6.99 12.02 -5.61
C GLY A 152 -8.29 11.26 -5.53
N ASP A 153 -8.83 11.07 -4.33
CA ASP A 153 -10.01 10.26 -4.09
C ASP A 153 -9.92 8.90 -4.80
N ASP A 154 -10.92 8.49 -5.55
CA ASP A 154 -10.93 7.21 -6.29
C ASP A 154 -9.78 7.11 -7.33
N TYR A 155 -9.27 8.24 -7.83
CA TYR A 155 -8.11 8.24 -8.74
C TYR A 155 -6.77 8.00 -8.05
N GLY A 156 -6.68 8.22 -6.74
CA GLY A 156 -5.42 8.20 -5.99
C GLY A 156 -5.34 7.14 -4.89
N ARG A 157 -6.45 6.48 -4.54
CA ARG A 157 -6.47 5.61 -3.36
C ARG A 157 -5.82 4.26 -3.61
N THR A 158 -6.37 3.51 -4.53
CA THR A 158 -6.02 2.11 -4.80
C THR A 158 -6.28 1.75 -6.26
N ALA A 159 -5.63 0.71 -6.77
CA ALA A 159 -5.93 0.08 -8.05
C ALA A 159 -5.59 -1.42 -8.00
N GLY A 160 -4.68 -1.91 -8.84
CA GLY A 160 -4.34 -3.32 -8.92
C GLY A 160 -3.63 -3.86 -7.68
N ALA A 161 -2.66 -3.11 -7.12
CA ALA A 161 -1.85 -3.61 -6.01
C ALA A 161 -2.70 -3.89 -4.76
N HIS A 162 -3.59 -2.98 -4.38
CA HIS A 162 -4.48 -3.19 -3.25
C HIS A 162 -5.58 -4.21 -3.55
N SER A 163 -6.13 -4.28 -4.77
CA SER A 163 -7.10 -5.32 -5.12
C SER A 163 -6.48 -6.73 -5.01
N ILE A 164 -5.21 -6.90 -5.40
CA ILE A 164 -4.47 -8.16 -5.18
C ILE A 164 -4.25 -8.42 -3.68
N HIS A 165 -3.82 -7.40 -2.91
CA HIS A 165 -3.68 -7.51 -1.45
C HIS A 165 -5.00 -7.94 -0.79
N ASP A 166 -6.12 -7.26 -1.09
CA ASP A 166 -7.43 -7.55 -0.53
C ASP A 166 -7.89 -8.97 -0.91
N ALA A 167 -7.63 -9.36 -2.16
CA ALA A 167 -7.92 -10.72 -2.63
C ALA A 167 -7.11 -11.78 -1.88
N MET A 168 -5.83 -11.53 -1.61
CA MET A 168 -5.02 -12.48 -0.84
C MET A 168 -5.54 -12.72 0.58
N THR A 169 -6.39 -11.84 1.14
CA THR A 169 -6.99 -12.06 2.47
C THR A 169 -7.95 -13.25 2.54
N VAL A 170 -8.38 -13.81 1.41
CA VAL A 170 -9.16 -15.06 1.39
C VAL A 170 -8.32 -16.29 1.75
N LEU A 171 -6.98 -16.16 1.70
CA LEU A 171 -6.04 -17.21 2.06
C LEU A 171 -5.70 -17.11 3.55
N PRO A 172 -6.05 -18.07 4.39
CA PRO A 172 -5.77 -18.01 5.84
C PRO A 172 -4.29 -17.78 6.17
N ASP A 173 -3.39 -18.42 5.44
CA ASP A 173 -1.94 -18.29 5.66
C ASP A 173 -1.41 -16.88 5.38
N SER A 174 -2.11 -16.10 4.56
CA SER A 174 -1.74 -14.71 4.28
C SER A 174 -1.99 -13.75 5.44
N HIS A 175 -2.80 -14.14 6.44
CA HIS A 175 -3.14 -13.29 7.58
C HIS A 175 -1.96 -13.02 8.51
N GLN A 176 -0.91 -13.83 8.45
CA GLN A 176 0.33 -13.62 9.19
C GLN A 176 1.26 -12.60 8.50
N GLN A 177 1.00 -12.29 7.23
CA GLN A 177 1.78 -11.33 6.46
C GLN A 177 1.34 -9.89 6.73
N LEU A 178 2.32 -8.99 6.80
CA LEU A 178 2.03 -7.57 6.95
C LEU A 178 1.29 -7.03 5.72
N HIS A 179 0.40 -6.07 5.95
CA HIS A 179 -0.37 -5.40 4.89
C HIS A 179 0.53 -4.92 3.75
N GLY A 180 1.55 -4.12 4.08
CA GLY A 180 2.44 -3.52 3.07
C GLY A 180 3.29 -4.54 2.31
N ASN A 181 3.59 -5.71 2.88
CA ASN A 181 4.28 -6.78 2.15
C ASN A 181 3.39 -7.34 1.03
N LYS A 182 2.11 -7.61 1.35
CA LYS A 182 1.15 -8.06 0.34
C LYS A 182 0.89 -6.99 -0.73
N VAL A 183 0.85 -5.71 -0.33
CA VAL A 183 0.71 -4.59 -1.28
C VAL A 183 1.95 -4.49 -2.17
N ALA A 184 3.16 -4.63 -1.62
CA ALA A 184 4.40 -4.64 -2.40
C ALA A 184 4.42 -5.75 -3.45
N TYR A 185 4.03 -6.97 -3.10
CA TYR A 185 3.84 -8.05 -4.07
C TYR A 185 2.76 -7.69 -5.10
N GLY A 186 1.66 -7.09 -4.66
CA GLY A 186 0.58 -6.60 -5.53
C GLY A 186 1.04 -5.58 -6.58
N ILE A 187 2.03 -4.70 -6.24
CA ILE A 187 2.65 -3.79 -7.23
C ILE A 187 3.27 -4.59 -8.39
N LEU A 188 4.02 -5.64 -8.08
CA LEU A 188 4.66 -6.45 -9.11
C LEU A 188 3.64 -7.18 -9.98
N VAL A 189 2.55 -7.71 -9.38
CA VAL A 189 1.44 -8.32 -10.13
C VAL A 189 0.76 -7.27 -11.03
N GLN A 190 0.49 -6.07 -10.52
CA GLN A 190 -0.06 -4.97 -11.31
C GLN A 190 0.84 -4.64 -12.50
N LEU A 191 2.15 -4.49 -12.29
CA LEU A 191 3.11 -4.22 -13.35
C LEU A 191 3.18 -5.34 -14.40
N MET A 192 3.01 -6.61 -13.99
CA MET A 192 2.86 -7.73 -14.91
C MET A 192 1.60 -7.62 -15.75
N ILE A 193 0.47 -7.22 -15.17
CA ILE A 193 -0.79 -6.96 -15.89
C ILE A 193 -0.60 -5.84 -16.92
N GLU A 194 0.09 -4.77 -16.55
CA GLU A 194 0.44 -3.64 -17.43
C GLU A 194 1.53 -3.97 -18.46
N ASN A 195 2.11 -5.18 -18.44
CA ASN A 195 3.25 -5.62 -19.28
C ASN A 195 4.50 -4.73 -19.12
N LYS A 196 4.76 -4.20 -17.91
CA LYS A 196 5.89 -3.33 -17.56
C LYS A 196 7.06 -4.10 -16.93
N LEU A 197 7.53 -5.16 -17.59
CA LEU A 197 8.61 -6.01 -17.06
C LEU A 197 9.90 -5.23 -16.73
N ALA A 198 10.28 -4.26 -17.56
CA ALA A 198 11.47 -3.43 -17.32
C ALA A 198 11.36 -2.61 -16.01
N GLU A 199 10.15 -2.20 -15.61
CA GLU A 199 9.96 -1.51 -14.33
C GLU A 199 10.08 -2.50 -13.15
N ILE A 200 9.62 -3.74 -13.31
CA ILE A 200 9.85 -4.80 -12.32
C ILE A 200 11.34 -5.02 -12.13
N GLU A 201 12.09 -5.24 -13.22
CA GLU A 201 13.54 -5.42 -13.18
C GLU A 201 14.26 -4.23 -12.49
N HIS A 202 13.78 -3.00 -12.73
CA HIS A 202 14.29 -1.81 -12.06
C HIS A 202 14.02 -1.81 -10.55
N LEU A 203 12.88 -2.34 -10.10
CA LEU A 203 12.49 -2.39 -8.70
C LEU A 203 13.12 -3.54 -7.90
N LEU A 204 13.45 -4.67 -8.54
CA LEU A 204 13.96 -5.86 -7.84
C LEU A 204 15.16 -5.57 -6.92
N PRO A 205 16.20 -4.78 -7.30
CA PRO A 205 17.30 -4.45 -6.40
C PRO A 205 16.83 -3.72 -5.12
N PHE A 206 15.85 -2.82 -5.23
CA PHE A 206 15.26 -2.13 -4.10
C PHE A 206 14.48 -3.08 -3.19
N TYR A 207 13.68 -3.97 -3.78
CA TYR A 207 12.93 -4.99 -3.04
C TYR A 207 13.86 -5.92 -2.27
N HIS A 208 14.90 -6.44 -2.92
CA HIS A 208 15.89 -7.32 -2.29
C HIS A 208 16.63 -6.62 -1.14
N HIS A 209 17.04 -5.35 -1.35
CA HIS A 209 17.75 -4.59 -0.31
C HIS A 209 16.92 -4.41 0.97
N LEU A 210 15.60 -4.22 0.82
CA LEU A 210 14.69 -4.01 1.94
C LEU A 210 14.05 -5.32 2.45
N ASN A 211 14.29 -6.46 1.80
CA ASN A 211 13.57 -7.72 2.03
C ASN A 211 12.04 -7.57 1.84
N LEU A 212 11.62 -6.76 0.88
CA LEU A 212 10.24 -6.76 0.40
C LEU A 212 10.01 -8.04 -0.44
N PRO A 213 8.83 -8.68 -0.35
CA PRO A 213 8.58 -9.92 -1.07
C PRO A 213 8.51 -9.68 -2.58
N THR A 214 9.23 -10.49 -3.33
CA THR A 214 9.21 -10.53 -4.79
C THR A 214 8.39 -11.71 -5.32
N SER A 215 8.12 -12.69 -4.45
CA SER A 215 7.37 -13.90 -4.76
C SER A 215 6.41 -14.29 -3.63
N LEU A 216 5.49 -15.20 -3.92
CA LEU A 216 4.63 -15.81 -2.90
C LEU A 216 5.45 -16.61 -1.88
N ALA A 217 6.53 -17.26 -2.34
CA ALA A 217 7.43 -18.03 -1.48
C ALA A 217 8.11 -17.15 -0.42
N ASP A 218 8.47 -15.89 -0.75
CA ASP A 218 9.03 -14.93 0.23
C ASP A 218 8.05 -14.60 1.35
N MET A 219 6.75 -14.77 1.10
CA MET A 219 5.69 -14.64 2.09
C MET A 219 5.32 -15.98 2.74
N GLY A 220 6.03 -17.07 2.45
CA GLY A 220 5.68 -18.41 2.93
C GLY A 220 4.38 -18.96 2.38
N LEU A 221 3.92 -18.45 1.24
CA LEU A 221 2.67 -18.87 0.60
C LEU A 221 2.96 -19.84 -0.55
N HIS A 222 2.29 -20.98 -0.55
CA HIS A 222 2.39 -22.02 -1.57
C HIS A 222 1.00 -22.30 -2.12
N LEU A 223 0.63 -21.59 -3.19
CA LEU A 223 -0.73 -21.61 -3.75
C LEU A 223 -0.95 -22.84 -4.64
N THR A 224 -2.09 -23.50 -4.44
CA THR A 224 -2.64 -24.48 -5.39
C THR A 224 -3.36 -23.75 -6.54
N GLU A 225 -3.73 -24.49 -7.60
CA GLU A 225 -4.54 -23.92 -8.68
C GLU A 225 -5.86 -23.32 -8.18
N SER A 226 -6.49 -23.95 -7.19
CA SER A 226 -7.73 -23.41 -6.59
C SER A 226 -7.49 -22.14 -5.80
N ASP A 227 -6.33 -21.97 -5.16
CA ASP A 227 -5.98 -20.76 -4.42
C ASP A 227 -5.74 -19.60 -5.38
N TYR A 228 -4.99 -19.81 -6.46
CA TYR A 228 -4.82 -18.80 -7.52
C TYR A 228 -6.16 -18.36 -8.08
N GLN A 229 -7.06 -19.29 -8.33
CA GLN A 229 -8.39 -19.00 -8.85
C GLN A 229 -9.22 -18.20 -7.84
N ALA A 230 -9.21 -18.57 -6.55
CA ALA A 230 -9.93 -17.89 -5.49
C ALA A 230 -9.44 -16.44 -5.31
N VAL A 231 -8.12 -16.22 -5.31
CA VAL A 231 -7.53 -14.88 -5.27
C VAL A 231 -7.94 -14.06 -6.48
N ALA A 232 -7.84 -14.62 -7.68
CA ALA A 232 -8.17 -13.90 -8.91
C ALA A 232 -9.67 -13.55 -8.99
N GLU A 233 -10.56 -14.45 -8.59
CA GLU A 233 -12.00 -14.19 -8.54
C GLU A 233 -12.32 -13.07 -7.54
N ARG A 234 -11.69 -13.07 -6.36
CA ARG A 234 -11.87 -12.03 -5.37
C ARG A 234 -11.32 -10.67 -5.84
N ALA A 235 -10.14 -10.65 -6.49
CA ALA A 235 -9.53 -9.44 -7.05
C ALA A 235 -10.37 -8.82 -8.20
N CYS A 236 -11.19 -9.62 -8.85
CA CYS A 236 -12.02 -9.21 -9.99
C CYS A 236 -13.50 -8.99 -9.62
N LEU A 237 -13.85 -8.85 -8.34
CA LEU A 237 -15.22 -8.46 -7.97
C LEU A 237 -15.58 -7.11 -8.60
N PRO A 238 -16.87 -6.89 -8.96
CA PRO A 238 -17.27 -5.71 -9.73
C PRO A 238 -16.96 -4.35 -9.08
N ASP A 239 -16.80 -4.30 -7.77
CA ASP A 239 -16.51 -3.11 -6.97
C ASP A 239 -15.01 -2.91 -6.68
N GLU A 240 -14.15 -3.79 -7.19
CA GLU A 240 -12.70 -3.67 -7.01
C GLU A 240 -12.09 -2.61 -7.95
N MET A 241 -11.16 -1.85 -7.39
CA MET A 241 -10.51 -0.72 -8.07
C MET A 241 -9.58 -1.14 -9.23
N ILE A 242 -9.19 -2.40 -9.32
CA ILE A 242 -8.40 -2.94 -10.43
C ILE A 242 -9.08 -2.72 -11.79
N HIS A 243 -10.41 -2.63 -11.82
CA HIS A 243 -11.18 -2.39 -13.06
C HIS A 243 -11.05 -0.98 -13.61
N PHE A 244 -10.50 -0.02 -12.84
CA PHE A 244 -10.19 1.33 -13.33
C PHE A 244 -8.85 1.39 -14.08
N MET A 245 -8.08 0.32 -14.07
CA MET A 245 -6.88 0.21 -14.92
C MET A 245 -7.29 0.17 -16.40
N LYS A 246 -6.33 0.47 -17.27
CA LYS A 246 -6.54 0.50 -18.72
C LYS A 246 -6.84 -0.88 -19.32
N GLU A 247 -6.29 -1.91 -18.70
CA GLU A 247 -6.35 -3.29 -19.15
C GLU A 247 -7.74 -3.89 -18.89
N THR A 248 -8.15 -4.81 -19.75
CA THR A 248 -9.37 -5.60 -19.49
C THR A 248 -9.08 -6.69 -18.48
N ILE A 249 -9.49 -6.46 -17.25
CA ILE A 249 -9.20 -7.36 -16.14
C ILE A 249 -10.18 -8.54 -16.12
N THR A 250 -9.62 -9.74 -16.03
CA THR A 250 -10.37 -11.00 -15.86
C THR A 250 -9.63 -11.90 -14.87
N PRO A 251 -10.32 -12.82 -14.17
CA PRO A 251 -9.66 -13.80 -13.30
C PRO A 251 -8.56 -14.59 -14.00
N ALA A 252 -8.81 -15.00 -15.24
CA ALA A 252 -7.81 -15.74 -16.03
C ALA A 252 -6.54 -14.92 -16.28
N LEU A 253 -6.66 -13.62 -16.58
CA LEU A 253 -5.51 -12.74 -16.73
C LEU A 253 -4.74 -12.59 -15.40
N VAL A 254 -5.43 -12.41 -14.28
CA VAL A 254 -4.78 -12.26 -12.96
C VAL A 254 -4.02 -13.54 -12.62
N VAL A 255 -4.63 -14.72 -12.75
CA VAL A 255 -3.95 -16.01 -12.53
C VAL A 255 -2.70 -16.14 -13.40
N GLN A 256 -2.84 -15.85 -14.70
CA GLN A 256 -1.73 -15.92 -15.65
C GLN A 256 -0.58 -15.01 -15.20
N LYS A 257 -0.87 -13.73 -14.85
CA LYS A 257 0.15 -12.74 -14.51
C LYS A 257 0.82 -13.00 -13.16
N MET A 258 0.08 -13.52 -12.18
CA MET A 258 0.68 -14.00 -10.94
C MET A 258 1.67 -15.14 -11.20
N LYS A 259 1.32 -16.14 -12.02
CA LYS A 259 2.22 -17.25 -12.34
C LYS A 259 3.43 -16.81 -13.19
N GLU A 260 3.25 -15.90 -14.13
CA GLU A 260 4.36 -15.31 -14.89
C GLU A 260 5.33 -14.57 -13.96
N LEU A 261 4.83 -13.82 -12.97
CA LEU A 261 5.66 -13.15 -11.98
C LEU A 261 6.52 -14.13 -11.19
N GLU A 262 5.94 -15.24 -10.69
CA GLU A 262 6.68 -16.27 -9.97
C GLU A 262 7.83 -16.87 -10.80
N GLN A 263 7.66 -16.99 -12.12
CA GLN A 263 8.73 -17.47 -13.01
C GLN A 263 9.85 -16.42 -13.18
N VAL A 264 9.50 -15.14 -13.27
CA VAL A 264 10.47 -14.04 -13.44
C VAL A 264 11.31 -13.81 -12.20
N THR A 265 10.71 -13.95 -11.01
CA THR A 265 11.38 -13.62 -9.74
C THR A 265 12.14 -14.79 -9.12
N GLN A 266 11.94 -16.03 -9.60
CA GLN A 266 12.66 -17.22 -9.12
C GLN A 266 13.86 -17.62 -10.02
N GLY A 267 14.10 -16.93 -11.12
CA GLY A 267 15.25 -17.11 -12.03
C GLY A 267 16.39 -16.21 -11.68
#